data_bcb90dcc69122714cfe7e0e8c9c9b9a6
#
_entry.id   bcb90dcc69122714cfe7e0e8c9c9b9a6
#
_cell.length_a   1.000
_cell.length_b   1.000
_cell.length_c   1.000
_cell.angle_alpha   90.00
_cell.angle_beta   90.00
_cell.angle_gamma   90.00
#
_symmetry.space_group_name_H-M   'P 1'
#
loop_
_entity.id
_entity.type
_entity.pdbx_description
1 polymer ?
#
loop_
_entity_poly.entity_id
_entity_poly.type
_entity_poly.pdbx_seq_one_letter_code
_entity_poly.pdbx_strand_id
1 'polypeptide(L)'
;MRIRSCVAAAGVVAVLVTAAPTASAAPTVRFLGQTTLPHAWQFEGTTVGGLSGVDRDPATGEYVLISDDRSYTNPARFYTADLRLDGSGVHDVRITGAHALRHPDGGTYSSPPANDGRTVDPEEIRVDPVTGDYWWSQEGERPKTEGPVVVQPSIQRATRDGAYVDALPLPANYAYTADRGPRRNLALEAIAFSADGALVTSVVEGPLLQDGDEPTAERGALTRLTVQTRDGAVVRQHAYPLEPLFAEPEPGPWGPDTGVPAILADPKVPGRYYALERSWVPGADYKVRLFQVDIAGATDVRDQDVLADDVRPVRKKQLADLHDFPLPVIDNVEGLTWGPRLPSGERTLLLVSDDNFAAEEFTRFIALALR
;
A
#
# COMPACT_ATOMS: atom_id res chain seq x y z
N MET A 1 -61.62 -59.91 31.28
CA MET A 1 -61.20 -59.54 29.92
C MET A 1 -60.27 -58.35 30.03
N ARG A 2 -58.98 -58.56 29.97
CA ARG A 2 -57.95 -57.47 30.12
C ARG A 2 -57.37 -57.18 28.75
N ILE A 3 -57.59 -55.94 28.26
CA ILE A 3 -57.05 -55.44 27.00
C ILE A 3 -55.66 -54.89 27.30
N ARG A 4 -54.62 -55.41 26.63
CA ARG A 4 -53.26 -54.91 26.66
C ARG A 4 -53.09 -53.97 25.49
N SER A 5 -52.82 -52.68 25.79
CA SER A 5 -52.40 -51.67 24.79
C SER A 5 -50.90 -51.76 24.52
N CYS A 6 -50.54 -52.03 23.28
CA CYS A 6 -49.13 -51.90 22.82
C CYS A 6 -48.87 -50.48 22.37
N VAL A 7 -47.90 -49.79 22.99
CA VAL A 7 -47.38 -48.49 22.54
C VAL A 7 -46.17 -48.79 21.64
N ALA A 8 -46.30 -48.38 20.38
CA ALA A 8 -45.16 -48.42 19.44
C ALA A 8 -44.38 -47.10 19.54
N ALA A 9 -43.09 -47.18 19.93
CA ALA A 9 -42.20 -46.06 19.94
C ALA A 9 -41.55 -45.90 18.54
N ALA A 10 -41.85 -44.83 17.84
CA ALA A 10 -41.17 -44.46 16.58
C ALA A 10 -39.88 -43.67 16.88
N GLY A 11 -38.73 -44.29 16.65
CA GLY A 11 -37.42 -43.64 16.76
C GLY A 11 -37.14 -42.76 15.55
N VAL A 12 -36.98 -41.47 15.78
CA VAL A 12 -36.48 -40.51 14.74
C VAL A 12 -34.96 -40.56 14.73
N VAL A 13 -34.40 -41.08 13.64
CA VAL A 13 -32.94 -41.02 13.38
C VAL A 13 -32.63 -39.68 12.72
N ALA A 14 -32.04 -38.77 13.48
CA ALA A 14 -31.51 -37.52 12.94
C ALA A 14 -30.16 -37.79 12.25
N VAL A 15 -30.13 -37.71 10.94
CA VAL A 15 -28.88 -37.76 10.17
C VAL A 15 -28.25 -36.37 10.22
N LEU A 16 -27.20 -36.22 11.01
CA LEU A 16 -26.32 -35.05 11.00
C LEU A 16 -25.43 -35.09 9.74
N VAL A 17 -25.82 -34.30 8.73
CA VAL A 17 -24.94 -34.04 7.57
C VAL A 17 -23.89 -33.00 8.01
N THR A 18 -22.74 -33.46 8.37
CA THR A 18 -21.55 -32.58 8.56
C THR A 18 -21.06 -32.14 7.19
N ALA A 19 -21.38 -30.92 6.78
CA ALA A 19 -20.74 -30.31 5.63
C ALA A 19 -19.25 -30.12 5.96
N ALA A 20 -18.37 -30.87 5.29
CA ALA A 20 -16.94 -30.62 5.35
C ALA A 20 -16.66 -29.19 4.81
N PRO A 21 -15.82 -28.39 5.47
CA PRO A 21 -15.43 -27.11 4.93
C PRO A 21 -14.76 -27.34 3.58
N THR A 22 -15.34 -26.81 2.52
CA THR A 22 -14.68 -26.77 1.19
C THR A 22 -13.44 -25.91 1.35
N ALA A 23 -12.26 -26.53 1.27
CA ALA A 23 -11.01 -25.80 1.22
C ALA A 23 -11.09 -24.86 -0.01
N SER A 24 -11.14 -23.56 0.24
CA SER A 24 -11.05 -22.56 -0.83
C SER A 24 -9.71 -22.77 -1.50
N ALA A 25 -9.71 -22.95 -2.82
CA ALA A 25 -8.46 -22.99 -3.58
C ALA A 25 -7.66 -21.72 -3.27
N ALA A 26 -6.35 -21.87 -3.13
CA ALA A 26 -5.48 -20.71 -2.95
C ALA A 26 -5.65 -19.75 -4.12
N PRO A 27 -5.68 -18.43 -3.88
CA PRO A 27 -5.77 -17.47 -4.96
C PRO A 27 -4.59 -17.64 -5.92
N THR A 28 -4.85 -17.55 -7.21
CA THR A 28 -3.84 -17.62 -8.28
C THR A 28 -3.75 -16.28 -8.96
N VAL A 29 -2.52 -15.85 -9.29
CA VAL A 29 -2.24 -14.60 -9.98
C VAL A 29 -1.78 -14.90 -11.39
N ARG A 30 -2.27 -14.15 -12.38
CA ARG A 30 -1.94 -14.28 -13.77
C ARG A 30 -1.61 -12.91 -14.36
N PHE A 31 -0.50 -12.82 -15.08
CA PHE A 31 -0.13 -11.63 -15.85
C PHE A 31 -1.11 -11.42 -17.00
N LEU A 32 -1.56 -10.19 -17.19
CA LEU A 32 -2.43 -9.79 -18.30
C LEU A 32 -1.66 -9.02 -19.37
N GLY A 33 -0.81 -8.11 -18.96
CA GLY A 33 -0.03 -7.25 -19.85
C GLY A 33 0.49 -6.02 -19.11
N GLN A 34 1.27 -5.23 -19.81
CA GLN A 34 1.84 -3.99 -19.31
C GLN A 34 1.86 -2.91 -20.38
N THR A 35 2.00 -1.65 -19.96
CA THR A 35 2.32 -0.52 -20.83
C THR A 35 3.17 0.49 -20.08
N THR A 36 3.89 1.36 -20.79
CA THR A 36 4.73 2.40 -20.20
C THR A 36 4.30 3.77 -20.71
N LEU A 37 4.49 4.81 -19.89
CA LEU A 37 4.43 6.20 -20.35
C LEU A 37 5.80 6.63 -20.89
N PRO A 38 5.84 7.62 -21.79
CA PRO A 38 7.09 8.22 -22.20
C PRO A 38 7.80 8.90 -21.01
N HIS A 39 9.11 8.70 -20.87
CA HIS A 39 9.90 9.38 -19.85
C HIS A 39 9.77 10.91 -19.97
N ALA A 40 9.68 11.59 -18.84
CA ALA A 40 9.57 13.05 -18.71
C ALA A 40 8.43 13.66 -19.55
N TRP A 41 7.33 12.91 -19.71
CA TRP A 41 6.17 13.39 -20.45
C TRP A 41 5.60 14.65 -19.80
N GLN A 42 5.33 15.68 -20.64
CA GLN A 42 4.78 16.95 -20.17
C GLN A 42 3.26 16.97 -20.29
N PHE A 43 2.59 17.30 -19.20
CA PHE A 43 1.15 17.49 -19.15
C PHE A 43 0.80 18.73 -18.32
N GLU A 44 0.06 19.67 -18.91
CA GLU A 44 -0.36 20.95 -18.28
C GLU A 44 0.76 21.70 -17.53
N GLY A 45 1.97 21.71 -18.13
CA GLY A 45 3.13 22.39 -17.55
C GLY A 45 3.82 21.64 -16.42
N THR A 46 3.43 20.39 -16.15
CA THR A 46 4.09 19.51 -15.21
C THR A 46 4.76 18.33 -15.91
N THR A 47 5.81 17.78 -15.30
CA THR A 47 6.45 16.54 -15.73
C THR A 47 5.73 15.37 -15.07
N VAL A 48 5.17 14.46 -15.87
CA VAL A 48 4.58 13.20 -15.38
C VAL A 48 5.68 12.23 -15.07
N GLY A 49 5.78 11.78 -13.84
CA GLY A 49 6.78 10.87 -13.29
C GLY A 49 6.67 10.81 -11.77
N GLY A 50 7.50 9.99 -11.14
CA GLY A 50 7.45 9.79 -9.70
C GLY A 50 6.10 9.20 -9.25
N LEU A 51 5.49 8.29 -10.02
CA LEU A 51 4.15 7.78 -9.70
C LEU A 51 4.22 6.62 -8.71
N SER A 52 4.25 6.95 -7.42
CA SER A 52 4.36 6.00 -6.31
C SER A 52 3.02 5.35 -5.93
N GLY A 53 1.92 6.08 -5.98
CA GLY A 53 0.60 5.58 -5.58
C GLY A 53 -0.47 5.67 -6.66
N VAL A 54 -1.44 4.74 -6.64
CA VAL A 54 -2.56 4.70 -7.58
C VAL A 54 -3.84 4.20 -6.93
N ASP A 55 -4.98 4.84 -7.24
CA ASP A 55 -6.30 4.27 -6.94
C ASP A 55 -7.28 4.47 -8.08
N ARG A 56 -8.39 3.76 -8.01
CA ARG A 56 -9.47 3.82 -8.98
C ARG A 56 -10.77 4.22 -8.29
N ASP A 57 -11.35 5.31 -8.74
CA ASP A 57 -12.69 5.72 -8.32
C ASP A 57 -13.73 4.68 -8.80
N PRO A 58 -14.38 3.95 -7.89
CA PRO A 58 -15.36 2.93 -8.29
C PRO A 58 -16.64 3.54 -8.90
N ALA A 59 -16.93 4.82 -8.63
CA ALA A 59 -18.13 5.49 -9.13
C ALA A 59 -17.96 5.95 -10.58
N THR A 60 -16.80 6.50 -10.93
CA THR A 60 -16.52 7.05 -12.26
C THR A 60 -15.70 6.12 -13.14
N GLY A 61 -14.86 5.28 -12.52
CA GLY A 61 -13.88 4.45 -13.20
C GLY A 61 -12.56 5.17 -13.50
N GLU A 62 -12.47 6.45 -13.20
CA GLU A 62 -11.25 7.27 -13.33
C GLU A 62 -10.18 6.78 -12.35
N TYR A 63 -8.93 6.91 -12.74
CA TYR A 63 -7.79 6.62 -11.89
C TYR A 63 -7.18 7.91 -11.36
N VAL A 64 -6.67 7.86 -10.15
CA VAL A 64 -5.88 8.91 -9.52
C VAL A 64 -4.48 8.36 -9.25
N LEU A 65 -3.46 9.17 -9.52
CA LEU A 65 -2.05 8.80 -9.45
C LEU A 65 -1.32 9.90 -8.69
N ILE A 66 -0.64 9.59 -7.59
CA ILE A 66 0.15 10.58 -6.87
C ILE A 66 1.60 10.53 -7.32
N SER A 67 2.26 11.70 -7.32
CA SER A 67 3.68 11.81 -7.60
C SER A 67 4.44 12.09 -6.31
N ASP A 68 5.51 11.34 -6.07
CA ASP A 68 6.43 11.50 -4.95
C ASP A 68 7.38 12.71 -5.10
N ASP A 69 7.18 13.51 -6.16
CA ASP A 69 7.93 14.74 -6.36
C ASP A 69 7.76 15.68 -5.18
N ARG A 70 8.75 15.73 -4.34
CA ARG A 70 8.81 16.58 -3.14
C ARG A 70 8.90 18.07 -3.49
N SER A 71 8.19 18.49 -4.52
CA SER A 71 8.26 19.84 -5.12
C SER A 71 9.65 20.22 -5.65
N TYR A 72 10.46 19.25 -6.07
CA TYR A 72 11.74 19.52 -6.73
C TYR A 72 11.57 19.89 -8.20
N THR A 73 10.75 19.16 -8.93
CA THR A 73 10.48 19.38 -10.36
C THR A 73 9.27 20.28 -10.56
N ASN A 74 8.15 19.93 -9.92
CA ASN A 74 6.91 20.70 -9.90
C ASN A 74 6.29 20.62 -8.50
N PRO A 75 5.32 21.48 -8.15
CA PRO A 75 4.63 21.35 -6.87
C PRO A 75 4.09 19.94 -6.63
N ALA A 76 4.15 19.47 -5.37
CA ALA A 76 3.57 18.20 -4.94
C ALA A 76 2.14 18.08 -5.49
N ARG A 77 1.82 16.95 -6.14
CA ARG A 77 0.64 16.83 -7.01
C ARG A 77 0.16 15.40 -7.16
N PHE A 78 -1.04 15.30 -7.66
CA PHE A 78 -1.58 14.07 -8.22
C PHE A 78 -2.12 14.34 -9.63
N TYR A 79 -2.30 13.25 -10.36
CA TYR A 79 -2.91 13.25 -11.70
C TYR A 79 -4.21 12.46 -11.68
N THR A 80 -5.15 12.85 -12.53
CA THR A 80 -6.25 11.98 -12.91
C THR A 80 -5.95 11.35 -14.27
N ALA A 81 -6.46 10.13 -14.47
CA ALA A 81 -6.21 9.39 -15.71
C ALA A 81 -7.38 8.49 -16.09
N ASP A 82 -7.58 8.37 -17.40
CA ASP A 82 -8.35 7.28 -17.99
C ASP A 82 -7.38 6.20 -18.47
N LEU A 83 -7.70 4.95 -18.21
CA LEU A 83 -7.02 3.80 -18.82
C LEU A 83 -8.02 2.66 -19.03
N ARG A 84 -7.76 1.86 -20.05
CA ARG A 84 -8.52 0.65 -20.29
C ARG A 84 -7.72 -0.56 -19.83
N LEU A 85 -8.31 -1.32 -18.90
CA LEU A 85 -7.77 -2.59 -18.40
C LEU A 85 -8.76 -3.70 -18.74
N ASP A 86 -8.31 -4.72 -19.47
CA ASP A 86 -9.08 -5.89 -19.84
C ASP A 86 -8.26 -7.19 -19.76
N GLY A 87 -8.79 -8.30 -20.27
CA GLY A 87 -8.13 -9.60 -20.21
C GLY A 87 -6.82 -9.70 -21.00
N SER A 88 -6.47 -8.68 -21.78
CA SER A 88 -5.23 -8.57 -22.58
C SER A 88 -4.24 -7.54 -22.04
N GLY A 89 -4.57 -6.85 -20.94
CA GLY A 89 -3.64 -5.93 -20.26
C GLY A 89 -4.16 -4.52 -20.07
N VAL A 90 -3.22 -3.58 -19.91
CA VAL A 90 -3.47 -2.14 -19.82
C VAL A 90 -3.28 -1.50 -21.18
N HIS A 91 -4.23 -0.65 -21.54
CA HIS A 91 -4.26 0.04 -22.84
C HIS A 91 -4.68 1.51 -22.64
N ASP A 92 -4.27 2.36 -23.58
CA ASP A 92 -4.79 3.72 -23.74
C ASP A 92 -4.67 4.57 -22.46
N VAL A 93 -3.52 4.51 -21.77
CA VAL A 93 -3.28 5.36 -20.59
C VAL A 93 -3.24 6.82 -21.03
N ARG A 94 -4.14 7.62 -20.48
CA ARG A 94 -4.29 9.03 -20.80
C ARG A 94 -4.45 9.83 -19.52
N ILE A 95 -3.51 10.72 -19.21
CA ILE A 95 -3.64 11.71 -18.15
C ILE A 95 -4.74 12.69 -18.55
N THR A 96 -5.66 12.98 -17.64
CA THR A 96 -6.84 13.83 -17.86
C THR A 96 -6.79 15.12 -17.07
N GLY A 97 -5.98 15.19 -16.00
CA GLY A 97 -5.79 16.38 -15.17
C GLY A 97 -4.52 16.32 -14.36
N ALA A 98 -4.00 17.47 -13.96
CA ALA A 98 -2.89 17.65 -13.03
C ALA A 98 -3.31 18.60 -11.91
N HIS A 99 -3.23 18.16 -10.66
CA HIS A 99 -3.78 18.87 -9.51
C HIS A 99 -2.71 19.02 -8.43
N ALA A 100 -2.34 20.28 -8.11
CA ALA A 100 -1.40 20.52 -7.02
C ALA A 100 -2.05 20.25 -5.66
N LEU A 101 -1.39 19.45 -4.82
CA LEU A 101 -1.75 19.32 -3.41
C LEU A 101 -1.53 20.65 -2.68
N ARG A 102 -2.47 21.04 -1.83
CA ARG A 102 -2.43 22.32 -1.12
C ARG A 102 -2.11 22.11 0.36
N HIS A 103 -1.20 22.95 0.82
CA HIS A 103 -0.92 23.11 2.23
C HIS A 103 -2.16 23.71 2.96
N PRO A 104 -2.34 23.52 4.28
CA PRO A 104 -3.48 24.06 5.04
C PRO A 104 -3.72 25.57 4.89
N ASP A 105 -2.71 26.37 4.54
CA ASP A 105 -2.85 27.80 4.26
C ASP A 105 -3.30 28.13 2.81
N GLY A 106 -3.54 27.11 1.99
CA GLY A 106 -3.95 27.23 0.58
C GLY A 106 -2.80 27.39 -0.42
N GLY A 107 -1.54 27.53 0.03
CA GLY A 107 -0.35 27.55 -0.82
C GLY A 107 0.06 26.16 -1.29
N THR A 108 1.14 26.09 -2.07
CA THR A 108 1.79 24.84 -2.44
C THR A 108 2.79 24.42 -1.36
N TYR A 109 3.14 23.15 -1.33
CA TYR A 109 4.23 22.63 -0.52
C TYR A 109 5.58 23.07 -1.09
N SER A 110 6.55 23.34 -0.20
CA SER A 110 7.90 23.75 -0.57
C SER A 110 8.79 22.54 -0.82
N SER A 111 9.80 22.69 -1.67
CA SER A 111 10.84 21.65 -1.80
C SER A 111 11.72 21.60 -0.54
N PRO A 112 12.33 20.44 -0.19
CA PRO A 112 13.13 20.25 1.02
C PRO A 112 14.24 21.28 1.25
N PRO A 113 14.95 21.80 0.22
CA PRO A 113 15.97 22.85 0.41
C PRO A 113 15.46 24.16 1.03
N ALA A 114 14.15 24.43 0.95
CA ALA A 114 13.58 25.62 1.61
C ALA A 114 13.67 25.54 3.13
N ASN A 115 13.68 24.34 3.69
CA ASN A 115 13.82 24.08 5.13
C ASN A 115 12.85 24.90 6.00
N ASP A 116 11.63 25.10 5.52
CA ASP A 116 10.59 25.95 6.14
C ASP A 116 9.51 25.13 6.86
N GLY A 117 9.66 23.82 6.95
CA GLY A 117 8.71 22.90 7.56
C GLY A 117 7.46 22.62 6.73
N ARG A 118 7.43 23.03 5.47
CA ARG A 118 6.30 22.88 4.54
C ARG A 118 6.54 21.84 3.45
N THR A 119 7.63 21.08 3.54
CA THR A 119 7.89 20.00 2.59
C THR A 119 6.96 18.82 2.84
N VAL A 120 6.70 18.05 1.81
CA VAL A 120 6.04 16.73 1.89
C VAL A 120 6.80 15.75 1.01
N ASP A 121 6.60 14.49 1.28
CA ASP A 121 7.08 13.34 0.53
C ASP A 121 5.87 12.45 0.24
N PRO A 122 5.08 12.73 -0.81
CA PRO A 122 3.84 12.03 -1.06
C PRO A 122 4.09 10.61 -1.55
N GLU A 123 3.30 9.62 -1.06
CA GLU A 123 3.53 8.23 -1.39
C GLU A 123 2.27 7.54 -1.95
N GLU A 124 1.24 7.39 -1.17
CA GLU A 124 0.04 6.68 -1.60
C GLU A 124 -1.16 7.64 -1.68
N ILE A 125 -2.10 7.33 -2.58
CA ILE A 125 -3.37 8.05 -2.71
C ILE A 125 -4.53 7.07 -2.81
N ARG A 126 -5.63 7.37 -2.07
CA ARG A 126 -6.86 6.57 -2.08
C ARG A 126 -8.09 7.45 -2.26
N VAL A 127 -9.01 6.97 -3.06
CA VAL A 127 -10.36 7.54 -3.17
C VAL A 127 -11.17 7.12 -1.95
N ASP A 128 -11.64 8.08 -1.19
CA ASP A 128 -12.52 7.83 -0.05
C ASP A 128 -13.86 7.23 -0.53
N PRO A 129 -14.19 5.99 -0.17
CA PRO A 129 -15.41 5.35 -0.65
C PRO A 129 -16.70 5.95 -0.09
N VAL A 130 -16.59 6.86 0.90
CA VAL A 130 -17.74 7.51 1.55
C VAL A 130 -17.97 8.91 1.01
N THR A 131 -16.90 9.72 0.88
CA THR A 131 -17.01 11.13 0.48
C THR A 131 -16.62 11.38 -0.96
N GLY A 132 -15.79 10.51 -1.55
CA GLY A 132 -15.19 10.70 -2.86
C GLY A 132 -14.00 11.65 -2.87
N ASP A 133 -13.60 12.20 -1.73
CA ASP A 133 -12.36 12.96 -1.56
C ASP A 133 -11.14 12.04 -1.70
N TYR A 134 -9.93 12.60 -1.75
CA TYR A 134 -8.69 11.85 -1.76
C TYR A 134 -8.02 11.86 -0.39
N TRP A 135 -7.55 10.69 0.04
CA TRP A 135 -6.67 10.54 1.18
C TRP A 135 -5.29 10.14 0.66
N TRP A 136 -4.25 10.78 1.17
CA TRP A 136 -2.89 10.51 0.73
C TRP A 136 -1.94 10.48 1.91
N SER A 137 -0.97 9.58 1.85
CA SER A 137 0.11 9.46 2.83
C SER A 137 1.33 10.25 2.39
N GLN A 138 2.15 10.60 3.35
CA GLN A 138 3.46 11.21 3.11
C GLN A 138 4.41 10.87 4.27
N GLU A 139 5.68 10.71 3.93
CA GLU A 139 6.74 10.36 4.86
C GLU A 139 7.23 11.53 5.73
N GLY A 140 7.06 12.75 5.29
CA GLY A 140 7.65 13.92 5.91
C GLY A 140 9.12 14.12 5.59
N GLU A 141 9.86 14.68 6.53
CA GLU A 141 11.31 14.86 6.41
C GLU A 141 11.98 14.55 7.74
N ARG A 142 12.80 13.51 7.75
CA ARG A 142 13.72 13.19 8.83
C ARG A 142 15.15 13.52 8.39
N PRO A 143 15.70 14.70 8.78
CA PRO A 143 17.03 15.10 8.34
C PRO A 143 18.13 14.13 8.82
N LYS A 144 19.16 13.94 7.99
CA LYS A 144 20.36 13.14 8.36
C LYS A 144 21.28 13.85 9.36
N THR A 145 21.18 15.17 9.45
CA THR A 145 22.04 16.01 10.27
C THR A 145 21.22 16.92 11.17
N GLU A 146 21.78 17.38 12.27
CA GLU A 146 21.14 18.41 13.11
C GLU A 146 20.99 19.73 12.35
N GLY A 147 19.92 20.47 12.65
CA GLY A 147 19.64 21.82 12.18
C GLY A 147 18.50 21.95 11.18
N PRO A 148 18.30 21.06 10.16
CA PRO A 148 17.09 21.13 9.35
C PRO A 148 15.81 20.82 10.12
N VAL A 149 14.70 21.38 9.64
CA VAL A 149 13.38 21.19 10.23
C VAL A 149 12.91 19.76 10.02
N VAL A 150 12.42 19.13 11.09
CA VAL A 150 11.76 17.83 11.03
C VAL A 150 10.30 18.05 10.60
N VAL A 151 9.84 17.34 9.58
CA VAL A 151 8.44 17.29 9.17
C VAL A 151 7.90 15.91 9.47
N GLN A 152 6.83 15.83 10.23
CA GLN A 152 6.23 14.57 10.65
C GLN A 152 5.53 13.86 9.50
N PRO A 153 5.53 12.50 9.45
CA PRO A 153 4.68 11.75 8.54
C PRO A 153 3.21 12.10 8.79
N SER A 154 2.39 12.01 7.75
CA SER A 154 0.94 12.24 7.90
C SER A 154 0.12 11.49 6.86
N ILE A 155 -1.15 11.26 7.18
CA ILE A 155 -2.20 10.94 6.21
C ILE A 155 -3.09 12.17 6.13
N GLN A 156 -3.19 12.75 4.96
CA GLN A 156 -3.96 13.97 4.74
C GLN A 156 -5.16 13.69 3.83
N ARG A 157 -6.20 14.49 3.98
CA ARG A 157 -7.35 14.47 3.08
C ARG A 157 -7.35 15.73 2.23
N ALA A 158 -7.57 15.53 0.94
CA ALA A 158 -7.71 16.59 -0.04
C ALA A 158 -9.01 16.43 -0.83
N THR A 159 -9.58 17.54 -1.26
CA THR A 159 -10.66 17.56 -2.25
C THR A 159 -10.15 17.08 -3.61
N ARG A 160 -11.07 16.82 -4.55
CA ARG A 160 -10.71 16.37 -5.90
C ARG A 160 -9.87 17.37 -6.71
N ASP A 161 -9.83 18.63 -6.33
CA ASP A 161 -8.98 19.66 -6.91
C ASP A 161 -7.69 19.94 -6.11
N GLY A 162 -7.42 19.13 -5.07
CA GLY A 162 -6.20 19.17 -4.29
C GLY A 162 -6.21 20.10 -3.08
N ALA A 163 -7.34 20.76 -2.75
CA ALA A 163 -7.44 21.60 -1.58
C ALA A 163 -7.37 20.76 -0.29
N TYR A 164 -6.58 21.21 0.68
CA TYR A 164 -6.48 20.55 1.99
C TYR A 164 -7.83 20.55 2.73
N VAL A 165 -8.19 19.45 3.33
CA VAL A 165 -9.40 19.31 4.15
C VAL A 165 -9.02 19.14 5.62
N ASP A 166 -8.33 18.08 5.96
CA ASP A 166 -7.81 17.75 7.30
C ASP A 166 -6.72 16.66 7.22
N ALA A 167 -6.25 16.22 8.39
CA ALA A 167 -5.31 15.12 8.52
C ALA A 167 -5.78 14.12 9.57
N LEU A 168 -5.55 12.83 9.31
CA LEU A 168 -5.82 11.74 10.25
C LEU A 168 -4.79 11.79 11.39
N PRO A 169 -5.21 11.86 12.67
CA PRO A 169 -4.29 11.68 13.79
C PRO A 169 -3.58 10.32 13.71
N LEU A 170 -2.25 10.32 13.77
CA LEU A 170 -1.44 9.10 13.71
C LEU A 170 -1.09 8.58 15.11
N PRO A 171 -0.78 7.28 15.26
CA PRO A 171 -0.25 6.73 16.50
C PRO A 171 1.03 7.45 16.94
N ALA A 172 1.20 7.64 18.25
CA ALA A 172 2.37 8.36 18.79
C ALA A 172 3.72 7.70 18.41
N ASN A 173 3.74 6.37 18.21
CA ASN A 173 4.94 5.65 17.81
C ASN A 173 5.34 5.88 16.33
N TYR A 174 4.53 6.60 15.54
CA TYR A 174 4.86 7.04 14.19
C TYR A 174 5.52 8.44 14.15
N ALA A 175 5.61 9.11 15.30
CA ALA A 175 6.25 10.42 15.36
C ALA A 175 7.78 10.31 15.24
N TYR A 176 8.38 11.15 14.44
CA TYR A 176 9.83 11.34 14.39
C TYR A 176 10.32 11.98 15.69
N THR A 177 11.16 11.27 16.42
CA THR A 177 11.96 11.78 17.53
C THR A 177 13.44 11.46 17.29
N ALA A 178 14.34 11.87 18.16
CA ALA A 178 15.78 11.66 17.97
C ALA A 178 16.14 10.17 17.76
N ASP A 179 15.50 9.28 18.53
CA ASP A 179 15.84 7.85 18.63
C ASP A 179 14.65 6.91 18.35
N ARG A 180 13.48 7.43 17.94
CA ARG A 180 12.26 6.67 17.73
C ARG A 180 11.50 7.12 16.49
N GLY A 181 10.50 6.33 16.13
CA GLY A 181 9.65 6.55 14.97
C GLY A 181 10.20 5.90 13.71
N PRO A 182 9.60 6.16 12.57
CA PRO A 182 10.06 5.62 11.29
C PRO A 182 11.47 6.06 10.96
N ARG A 183 12.14 5.28 10.14
CA ARG A 183 13.41 5.67 9.53
C ARG A 183 13.16 6.69 8.43
N ARG A 184 14.21 7.42 8.06
CA ARG A 184 14.15 8.32 6.92
C ARG A 184 13.94 7.50 5.64
N ASN A 185 12.99 7.92 4.81
CA ASN A 185 12.67 7.25 3.55
C ASN A 185 12.29 5.76 3.72
N LEU A 186 11.64 5.44 4.81
CA LEU A 186 11.05 4.14 5.16
C LEU A 186 9.87 4.38 6.13
N ALA A 187 9.10 5.44 5.89
CA ALA A 187 8.07 5.86 6.82
C ALA A 187 6.66 5.45 6.38
N LEU A 188 5.79 6.41 6.17
CA LEU A 188 4.37 6.14 5.96
C LEU A 188 4.04 6.07 4.48
N GLU A 189 4.12 4.89 3.92
CA GLU A 189 3.87 4.63 2.52
C GLU A 189 2.42 4.22 2.28
N ALA A 190 2.07 3.02 2.68
CA ALA A 190 0.84 2.37 2.28
C ALA A 190 -0.38 2.78 3.11
N ILE A 191 -1.50 3.09 2.45
CA ILE A 191 -2.81 3.25 3.08
C ILE A 191 -3.89 2.49 2.31
N ALA A 192 -4.93 2.03 3.03
CA ALA A 192 -6.11 1.41 2.43
C ALA A 192 -7.36 1.66 3.27
N PHE A 193 -8.51 1.79 2.63
CA PHE A 193 -9.81 1.75 3.30
C PHE A 193 -10.31 0.31 3.43
N SER A 194 -11.00 0.03 4.54
CA SER A 194 -11.86 -1.17 4.61
C SER A 194 -12.94 -1.13 3.54
N ALA A 195 -13.49 -2.28 3.17
CA ALA A 195 -14.47 -2.39 2.10
C ALA A 195 -15.74 -1.53 2.30
N ASP A 196 -16.09 -1.25 3.55
CA ASP A 196 -17.20 -0.37 3.94
C ASP A 196 -16.79 1.09 4.17
N GLY A 197 -15.51 1.41 4.01
CA GLY A 197 -14.95 2.75 4.23
C GLY A 197 -14.89 3.19 5.69
N ALA A 198 -15.23 2.31 6.66
CA ALA A 198 -15.29 2.68 8.07
C ALA A 198 -13.91 2.80 8.73
N LEU A 199 -12.93 2.04 8.24
CA LEU A 199 -11.59 1.97 8.79
C LEU A 199 -10.53 2.36 7.76
N VAL A 200 -9.44 2.94 8.26
CA VAL A 200 -8.22 3.23 7.51
C VAL A 200 -7.12 2.32 8.03
N THR A 201 -6.43 1.65 7.14
CA THR A 201 -5.25 0.86 7.48
C THR A 201 -4.03 1.54 6.88
N SER A 202 -2.97 1.68 7.66
CA SER A 202 -1.68 2.19 7.21
C SER A 202 -0.57 1.21 7.53
N VAL A 203 0.49 1.23 6.72
CA VAL A 203 1.71 0.45 6.98
C VAL A 203 2.90 1.40 6.90
N VAL A 204 3.78 1.32 7.89
CA VAL A 204 5.10 1.94 7.82
C VAL A 204 5.97 1.04 6.93
N GLU A 205 6.66 1.62 5.98
CA GLU A 205 7.41 0.87 4.98
C GLU A 205 8.45 -0.05 5.63
N GLY A 206 9.34 0.51 6.44
CA GLY A 206 10.38 -0.22 7.14
C GLY A 206 10.17 -0.32 8.65
N PRO A 207 11.07 -1.01 9.38
CA PRO A 207 10.99 -1.12 10.84
C PRO A 207 11.17 0.23 11.52
N LEU A 208 10.39 0.49 12.58
CA LEU A 208 10.64 1.65 13.42
C LEU A 208 12.01 1.52 14.11
N LEU A 209 12.66 2.64 14.41
CA LEU A 209 13.97 2.65 15.08
C LEU A 209 13.98 1.84 16.37
N GLN A 210 12.88 1.90 17.15
CA GLN A 210 12.74 1.16 18.40
C GLN A 210 12.38 -0.32 18.23
N ASP A 211 11.97 -0.76 17.04
CA ASP A 211 11.51 -2.13 16.79
C ASP A 211 12.60 -3.06 16.24
N GLY A 212 13.79 -2.54 16.01
CA GLY A 212 14.95 -3.32 15.60
C GLY A 212 15.59 -2.85 14.29
N ASP A 213 16.49 -3.64 13.77
CA ASP A 213 17.27 -3.33 12.57
C ASP A 213 16.48 -3.56 11.28
N GLU A 214 16.95 -2.96 10.20
CA GLU A 214 16.48 -3.21 8.84
C GLU A 214 16.77 -4.66 8.41
N PRO A 215 16.06 -5.17 7.36
CA PRO A 215 16.33 -6.50 6.81
C PRO A 215 17.78 -6.66 6.33
N THR A 216 18.31 -7.86 6.48
CA THR A 216 19.59 -8.31 5.89
C THR A 216 19.33 -9.48 4.96
N ALA A 217 20.36 -9.98 4.27
CA ALA A 217 20.20 -11.16 3.41
C ALA A 217 19.86 -12.45 4.22
N GLU A 218 20.26 -12.50 5.50
CA GLU A 218 19.98 -13.66 6.37
C GLU A 218 18.68 -13.51 7.15
N ARG A 219 18.16 -12.29 7.32
CA ARG A 219 17.11 -12.00 8.28
C ARG A 219 16.16 -10.92 7.77
N GLY A 220 14.86 -11.18 7.86
CA GLY A 220 13.83 -10.16 7.71
C GLY A 220 13.74 -9.24 8.92
N ALA A 221 12.78 -8.32 8.89
CA ALA A 221 12.51 -7.36 9.97
C ALA A 221 11.00 -7.29 10.26
N LEU A 222 10.61 -6.54 11.30
CA LEU A 222 9.21 -6.29 11.61
C LEU A 222 8.90 -4.81 11.41
N THR A 223 7.90 -4.51 10.60
CA THR A 223 7.28 -3.19 10.55
C THR A 223 5.89 -3.20 11.15
N ARG A 224 5.18 -2.06 11.17
CA ARG A 224 3.87 -1.95 11.80
C ARG A 224 2.76 -1.68 10.79
N LEU A 225 1.69 -2.49 10.91
CA LEU A 225 0.40 -2.31 10.24
C LEU A 225 -0.60 -1.79 11.27
N THR A 226 -1.18 -0.62 11.05
CA THR A 226 -2.12 0.03 11.96
C THR A 226 -3.51 0.15 11.33
N VAL A 227 -4.53 -0.21 12.08
CA VAL A 227 -5.95 -0.04 11.72
C VAL A 227 -6.56 1.01 12.62
N GLN A 228 -7.10 2.07 12.03
CA GLN A 228 -7.71 3.21 12.72
C GLN A 228 -9.15 3.44 12.26
N THR A 229 -9.92 4.08 13.10
CA THR A 229 -11.17 4.72 12.69
C THR A 229 -10.87 5.99 11.89
N ARG A 230 -11.85 6.53 11.20
CA ARG A 230 -11.71 7.75 10.37
C ARG A 230 -11.41 9.03 11.18
N ASP A 231 -11.61 9.00 12.48
CA ASP A 231 -11.27 10.09 13.42
C ASP A 231 -9.92 9.88 14.13
N GLY A 232 -9.17 8.83 13.73
CA GLY A 232 -7.80 8.56 14.18
C GLY A 232 -7.67 7.64 15.38
N ALA A 233 -8.77 7.12 15.96
CA ALA A 233 -8.65 6.17 17.06
C ALA A 233 -8.02 4.85 16.57
N VAL A 234 -6.95 4.40 17.22
CA VAL A 234 -6.29 3.13 16.89
C VAL A 234 -7.15 1.97 17.36
N VAL A 235 -7.69 1.21 16.42
CA VAL A 235 -8.49 0.01 16.68
C VAL A 235 -7.57 -1.18 16.95
N ARG A 236 -6.51 -1.34 16.16
CA ARG A 236 -5.50 -2.39 16.27
C ARG A 236 -4.19 -1.94 15.65
N GLN A 237 -3.10 -2.50 16.14
CA GLN A 237 -1.79 -2.43 15.49
C GLN A 237 -1.15 -3.81 15.54
N HIS A 238 -0.49 -4.21 14.46
CA HIS A 238 0.12 -5.52 14.33
C HIS A 238 1.54 -5.39 13.78
N ALA A 239 2.42 -6.31 14.17
CA ALA A 239 3.70 -6.47 13.50
C ALA A 239 3.49 -7.13 12.13
N TYR A 240 4.12 -6.58 11.10
CA TYR A 240 4.16 -7.11 9.75
C TYR A 240 5.58 -7.63 9.47
N PRO A 241 5.77 -8.92 9.10
CA PRO A 241 7.09 -9.47 8.86
C PRO A 241 7.55 -9.17 7.42
N LEU A 242 8.58 -8.32 7.29
CA LEU A 242 9.29 -8.10 6.02
C LEU A 242 10.17 -9.31 5.69
N GLU A 243 10.26 -9.64 4.39
CA GLU A 243 11.20 -10.66 3.92
C GLU A 243 12.66 -10.20 4.10
N PRO A 244 13.62 -11.14 4.18
CA PRO A 244 15.03 -10.82 4.00
C PRO A 244 15.32 -10.17 2.65
N LEU A 245 16.43 -9.44 2.55
CA LEU A 245 16.96 -9.02 1.26
C LEU A 245 17.14 -10.25 0.36
N PHE A 246 16.85 -10.11 -0.91
CA PHE A 246 16.90 -11.24 -1.85
C PHE A 246 18.31 -11.53 -2.39
N ALA A 247 19.29 -10.69 -2.07
CA ALA A 247 20.70 -10.83 -2.40
C ALA A 247 21.57 -10.09 -1.37
N GLU A 248 22.86 -10.42 -1.33
CA GLU A 248 23.86 -9.62 -0.62
C GLU A 248 24.07 -8.31 -1.35
N PRO A 249 24.01 -7.15 -0.67
CA PRO A 249 24.22 -5.86 -1.32
C PRO A 249 25.68 -5.63 -1.67
N GLU A 250 25.92 -5.16 -2.88
CA GLU A 250 27.23 -4.65 -3.26
C GLU A 250 27.51 -3.30 -2.57
N PRO A 251 28.79 -3.01 -2.23
CA PRO A 251 29.15 -1.72 -1.67
C PRO A 251 28.82 -0.56 -2.65
N GLY A 252 28.14 0.46 -2.16
CA GLY A 252 27.72 1.61 -2.98
C GLY A 252 27.41 2.83 -2.13
N PRO A 253 27.01 3.95 -2.76
CA PRO A 253 26.64 5.17 -2.05
C PRO A 253 25.25 5.05 -1.36
N TRP A 254 24.43 4.10 -1.81
CA TRP A 254 23.09 3.83 -1.30
C TRP A 254 23.06 2.44 -0.67
N GLY A 255 22.42 2.31 0.47
CA GLY A 255 22.15 1.02 1.10
C GLY A 255 20.98 0.29 0.39
N PRO A 256 20.78 -1.01 0.68
CA PRO A 256 19.59 -1.70 0.24
C PRO A 256 18.36 -1.09 0.89
N ASP A 257 17.22 -1.24 0.21
CA ASP A 257 15.94 -0.76 0.66
C ASP A 257 14.89 -1.87 0.51
N THR A 258 14.09 -2.11 1.54
CA THR A 258 13.05 -3.15 1.54
C THR A 258 11.89 -2.72 2.42
N GLY A 259 10.70 -2.71 1.83
CA GLY A 259 9.51 -2.29 2.55
C GLY A 259 8.19 -2.69 1.92
N VAL A 260 7.12 -2.11 2.47
CA VAL A 260 5.74 -2.31 2.03
C VAL A 260 5.21 -0.98 1.45
N PRO A 261 5.40 -0.73 0.15
CA PRO A 261 4.95 0.52 -0.46
C PRO A 261 3.43 0.58 -0.66
N ALA A 262 2.74 -0.54 -0.82
CA ALA A 262 1.30 -0.53 -1.05
C ALA A 262 0.55 -1.65 -0.33
N ILE A 263 -0.69 -1.33 0.07
CA ILE A 263 -1.63 -2.29 0.66
C ILE A 263 -3.04 -2.06 0.12
N LEU A 264 -3.79 -3.16 -0.11
CA LEU A 264 -5.21 -3.13 -0.47
C LEU A 264 -6.02 -4.01 0.47
N ALA A 265 -7.13 -3.53 0.97
CA ALA A 265 -8.06 -4.37 1.73
C ALA A 265 -8.77 -5.39 0.80
N ASP A 266 -8.93 -6.62 1.29
CA ASP A 266 -9.78 -7.61 0.63
C ASP A 266 -11.26 -7.15 0.77
N PRO A 267 -11.96 -6.94 -0.33
CA PRO A 267 -13.33 -6.42 -0.28
C PRO A 267 -14.37 -7.44 0.22
N LYS A 268 -13.96 -8.68 0.50
CA LYS A 268 -14.86 -9.75 0.96
C LYS A 268 -14.54 -10.24 2.36
N VAL A 269 -13.28 -10.12 2.78
CA VAL A 269 -12.79 -10.70 4.04
C VAL A 269 -12.16 -9.60 4.89
N PRO A 270 -12.89 -9.07 5.88
CA PRO A 270 -12.35 -8.06 6.80
C PRO A 270 -11.06 -8.55 7.49
N GLY A 271 -10.07 -7.68 7.56
CA GLY A 271 -8.76 -8.00 8.14
C GLY A 271 -7.85 -8.81 7.24
N ARG A 272 -8.25 -9.04 5.98
CA ARG A 272 -7.38 -9.55 4.93
C ARG A 272 -6.97 -8.45 3.99
N TYR A 273 -5.72 -8.50 3.54
CA TYR A 273 -5.14 -7.50 2.65
C TYR A 273 -4.31 -8.16 1.55
N TYR A 274 -4.00 -7.37 0.52
CA TYR A 274 -3.00 -7.65 -0.49
C TYR A 274 -1.93 -6.57 -0.36
N ALA A 275 -0.67 -6.97 -0.23
CA ALA A 275 0.44 -6.06 -0.03
C ALA A 275 1.52 -6.29 -1.09
N LEU A 276 2.11 -5.22 -1.58
CA LEU A 276 3.38 -5.29 -2.27
C LEU A 276 4.51 -5.23 -1.24
N GLU A 277 5.53 -6.04 -1.44
CA GLU A 277 6.86 -5.84 -0.88
C GLU A 277 7.81 -5.55 -2.02
N ARG A 278 8.43 -4.39 -1.98
CA ARG A 278 9.46 -3.98 -2.91
C ARG A 278 10.80 -4.04 -2.17
N SER A 279 11.80 -4.57 -2.82
CA SER A 279 13.17 -4.61 -2.32
C SER A 279 14.11 -4.15 -3.43
N TRP A 280 14.93 -3.16 -3.15
CA TRP A 280 16.06 -2.79 -3.99
C TRP A 280 17.36 -3.19 -3.31
N VAL A 281 18.26 -3.85 -4.07
CA VAL A 281 19.55 -4.30 -3.53
C VAL A 281 20.65 -3.86 -4.49
N PRO A 282 21.63 -3.07 -4.02
CA PRO A 282 22.77 -2.68 -4.85
C PRO A 282 23.44 -3.88 -5.51
N GLY A 283 23.60 -3.83 -6.84
CA GLY A 283 24.16 -4.92 -7.64
C GLY A 283 23.18 -6.02 -8.05
N ALA A 284 21.93 -6.00 -7.55
CA ALA A 284 20.89 -6.99 -7.88
C ALA A 284 19.54 -6.38 -8.31
N ASP A 285 19.43 -5.05 -8.36
CA ASP A 285 18.25 -4.28 -8.77
C ASP A 285 17.01 -4.50 -7.90
N TYR A 286 15.81 -4.46 -8.48
CA TYR A 286 14.53 -4.56 -7.79
C TYR A 286 13.99 -5.98 -7.74
N LYS A 287 13.34 -6.30 -6.63
CA LYS A 287 12.47 -7.47 -6.48
C LYS A 287 11.14 -7.05 -5.88
N VAL A 288 10.04 -7.37 -6.59
CA VAL A 288 8.69 -7.01 -6.16
C VAL A 288 7.84 -8.26 -6.04
N ARG A 289 7.20 -8.42 -4.89
CA ARG A 289 6.37 -9.58 -4.55
C ARG A 289 4.99 -9.13 -4.08
N LEU A 290 3.96 -9.84 -4.51
CA LEU A 290 2.58 -9.67 -4.05
C LEU A 290 2.27 -10.71 -2.98
N PHE A 291 1.81 -10.25 -1.83
CA PHE A 291 1.39 -11.10 -0.71
C PHE A 291 -0.09 -10.96 -0.40
N GLN A 292 -0.72 -12.05 0.03
CA GLN A 292 -1.96 -12.01 0.79
C GLN A 292 -1.62 -11.98 2.28
N VAL A 293 -2.18 -11.04 3.00
CA VAL A 293 -1.92 -10.77 4.42
C VAL A 293 -3.20 -10.97 5.23
N ASP A 294 -3.12 -11.61 6.39
CA ASP A 294 -4.25 -11.89 7.28
C ASP A 294 -3.88 -11.53 8.71
N ILE A 295 -4.56 -10.56 9.30
CA ILE A 295 -4.32 -10.11 10.68
C ILE A 295 -4.95 -11.03 11.74
N ALA A 296 -5.78 -12.01 11.32
CA ALA A 296 -6.46 -12.89 12.25
C ALA A 296 -5.47 -13.72 13.08
N GLY A 297 -5.56 -13.58 14.39
CA GLY A 297 -4.69 -14.27 15.34
C GLY A 297 -3.31 -13.64 15.54
N ALA A 298 -2.98 -12.53 14.87
CA ALA A 298 -1.79 -11.76 15.18
C ALA A 298 -1.91 -11.03 16.53
N THR A 299 -0.80 -10.78 17.19
CA THR A 299 -0.76 -10.02 18.44
C THR A 299 -1.18 -8.57 18.16
N ASP A 300 -2.09 -8.01 18.96
CA ASP A 300 -2.36 -6.58 18.95
C ASP A 300 -1.28 -5.86 19.76
N VAL A 301 -0.48 -5.04 19.10
CA VAL A 301 0.68 -4.36 19.66
C VAL A 301 0.47 -2.85 19.82
N ARG A 302 -0.79 -2.37 19.73
CA ARG A 302 -1.09 -0.92 19.79
C ARG A 302 -0.63 -0.23 21.07
N ASP A 303 -0.54 -0.98 22.17
CA ASP A 303 -0.08 -0.49 23.48
C ASP A 303 1.40 -0.80 23.74
N GLN A 304 2.13 -1.33 22.74
CA GLN A 304 3.56 -1.62 22.82
C GLN A 304 4.37 -0.52 22.15
N ASP A 305 5.17 0.17 22.93
CA ASP A 305 6.09 1.20 22.42
C ASP A 305 7.27 0.56 21.63
N VAL A 306 7.73 -0.60 22.09
CA VAL A 306 8.72 -1.46 21.42
C VAL A 306 8.10 -2.84 21.23
N LEU A 307 8.30 -3.46 20.08
CA LEU A 307 7.81 -4.80 19.82
C LEU A 307 8.51 -5.81 20.74
N ALA A 308 7.73 -6.64 21.45
CA ALA A 308 8.27 -7.70 22.29
C ALA A 308 8.73 -8.90 21.45
N ASP A 309 9.70 -9.68 21.94
CA ASP A 309 10.27 -10.84 21.23
C ASP A 309 9.26 -11.96 20.94
N ASP A 310 8.17 -12.05 21.71
CA ASP A 310 7.13 -13.06 21.59
C ASP A 310 5.93 -12.61 20.74
N VAL A 311 6.02 -11.46 20.08
CA VAL A 311 4.98 -10.95 19.19
C VAL A 311 4.73 -11.94 18.06
N ARG A 312 3.46 -12.34 17.91
CA ARG A 312 3.02 -13.11 16.75
C ARG A 312 2.62 -12.13 15.63
N PRO A 313 3.41 -12.04 14.54
CA PRO A 313 3.10 -11.13 13.44
C PRO A 313 1.87 -11.56 12.65
N VAL A 314 1.42 -10.73 11.73
CA VAL A 314 0.41 -11.08 10.74
C VAL A 314 0.89 -12.26 9.90
N ARG A 315 -0.06 -13.09 9.45
CA ARG A 315 0.28 -14.16 8.50
C ARG A 315 0.30 -13.58 7.10
N LYS A 316 1.34 -13.90 6.34
CA LYS A 316 1.39 -13.56 4.92
C LYS A 316 1.69 -14.79 4.07
N LYS A 317 1.20 -14.77 2.84
CA LYS A 317 1.41 -15.79 1.83
C LYS A 317 1.75 -15.12 0.52
N GLN A 318 2.90 -15.43 -0.05
CA GLN A 318 3.27 -14.96 -1.38
C GLN A 318 2.29 -15.51 -2.43
N LEU A 319 1.79 -14.64 -3.27
CA LEU A 319 0.90 -14.96 -4.39
C LEU A 319 1.63 -14.89 -5.72
N ALA A 320 2.56 -13.95 -5.87
CA ALA A 320 3.35 -13.75 -7.08
C ALA A 320 4.70 -13.12 -6.76
N ASP A 321 5.68 -13.38 -7.60
CA ASP A 321 6.92 -12.63 -7.76
C ASP A 321 6.88 -12.03 -9.18
N LEU A 322 7.13 -10.74 -9.32
CA LEU A 322 7.05 -10.11 -10.65
C LEU A 322 8.09 -10.65 -11.64
N HIS A 323 9.18 -11.25 -11.14
CA HIS A 323 10.17 -11.94 -11.98
C HIS A 323 9.60 -13.19 -12.68
N ASP A 324 8.49 -13.76 -12.20
CA ASP A 324 7.84 -14.89 -12.83
C ASP A 324 7.02 -14.48 -14.07
N PHE A 325 6.90 -13.17 -14.35
CA PHE A 325 6.13 -12.63 -15.46
C PHE A 325 7.04 -12.17 -16.61
N PRO A 326 6.53 -12.08 -17.84
CA PRO A 326 7.31 -11.64 -18.99
C PRO A 326 7.51 -10.11 -19.01
N LEU A 327 8.09 -9.58 -17.96
CA LEU A 327 8.51 -8.20 -17.84
C LEU A 327 9.97 -8.07 -18.28
N PRO A 328 10.33 -7.07 -19.10
CA PRO A 328 11.71 -6.92 -19.60
C PRO A 328 12.69 -6.54 -18.49
N VAL A 329 12.23 -5.84 -17.51
CA VAL A 329 12.94 -5.40 -16.28
C VAL A 329 11.90 -5.21 -15.18
N ILE A 330 12.28 -5.38 -13.94
CA ILE A 330 11.47 -5.01 -12.78
C ILE A 330 11.96 -3.63 -12.33
N ASP A 331 11.05 -2.67 -12.38
CA ASP A 331 11.30 -1.31 -11.91
C ASP A 331 10.84 -1.14 -10.45
N ASN A 332 10.93 0.08 -9.93
CA ASN A 332 10.45 0.51 -8.63
C ASN A 332 8.91 0.49 -8.56
N VAL A 333 8.30 -0.71 -8.47
CA VAL A 333 6.84 -0.87 -8.46
C VAL A 333 6.31 -0.64 -7.04
N GLU A 334 5.56 0.43 -6.85
CA GLU A 334 5.06 0.88 -5.54
C GLU A 334 3.55 0.96 -5.48
N GLY A 335 2.89 1.47 -6.52
CA GLY A 335 1.44 1.62 -6.51
C GLY A 335 0.68 0.33 -6.79
N LEU A 336 -0.45 0.15 -6.10
CA LEU A 336 -1.32 -1.02 -6.24
C LEU A 336 -2.78 -0.62 -6.05
N THR A 337 -3.66 -0.96 -7.00
CA THR A 337 -5.11 -0.77 -6.85
C THR A 337 -5.93 -1.88 -7.49
N TRP A 338 -7.22 -1.93 -7.12
CA TRP A 338 -8.19 -2.78 -7.78
C TRP A 338 -8.59 -2.20 -9.14
N GLY A 339 -8.45 -3.01 -10.18
CA GLY A 339 -9.04 -2.71 -11.49
C GLY A 339 -10.47 -3.27 -11.64
N PRO A 340 -11.05 -3.15 -12.86
CA PRO A 340 -12.36 -3.69 -13.17
C PRO A 340 -12.39 -5.22 -13.09
N ARG A 341 -13.57 -5.81 -12.89
CA ARG A 341 -13.71 -7.27 -13.01
C ARG A 341 -13.71 -7.68 -14.47
N LEU A 342 -13.02 -8.77 -14.74
CA LEU A 342 -13.07 -9.40 -16.07
C LEU A 342 -14.40 -10.13 -16.30
N PRO A 343 -14.81 -10.34 -17.56
CA PRO A 343 -15.97 -11.17 -17.88
C PRO A 343 -15.90 -12.60 -17.32
N SER A 344 -14.69 -13.12 -17.09
CA SER A 344 -14.42 -14.40 -16.42
C SER A 344 -14.82 -14.41 -14.92
N GLY A 345 -15.08 -13.22 -14.33
CA GLY A 345 -15.31 -13.03 -12.91
C GLY A 345 -14.05 -12.81 -12.07
N GLU A 346 -12.87 -12.96 -12.67
CA GLU A 346 -11.59 -12.63 -12.03
C GLU A 346 -11.54 -11.13 -11.65
N ARG A 347 -10.91 -10.81 -10.54
CA ARG A 347 -10.56 -9.43 -10.19
C ARG A 347 -9.26 -9.05 -10.90
N THR A 348 -9.13 -7.80 -11.25
CA THR A 348 -7.85 -7.29 -11.73
C THR A 348 -7.18 -6.42 -10.68
N LEU A 349 -5.86 -6.45 -10.71
CA LEU A 349 -4.98 -5.53 -10.01
C LEU A 349 -4.25 -4.70 -11.05
N LEU A 350 -4.12 -3.41 -10.79
CA LEU A 350 -3.26 -2.50 -11.50
C LEU A 350 -2.11 -2.11 -10.58
N LEU A 351 -0.89 -2.25 -11.06
CA LEU A 351 0.31 -1.79 -10.40
C LEU A 351 0.93 -0.66 -11.22
N VAL A 352 1.60 0.27 -10.55
CA VAL A 352 2.37 1.33 -11.20
C VAL A 352 3.78 1.35 -10.62
N SER A 353 4.78 1.60 -11.48
CA SER A 353 6.15 1.86 -11.04
C SER A 353 6.44 3.36 -11.03
N ASP A 354 7.14 3.78 -10.00
CA ASP A 354 7.83 5.05 -9.94
C ASP A 354 9.08 5.01 -10.83
N ASP A 355 9.31 6.06 -11.61
CA ASP A 355 10.47 6.21 -12.47
C ASP A 355 11.56 7.09 -11.84
N ASN A 356 11.40 7.49 -10.56
CA ASN A 356 12.33 8.36 -9.84
C ASN A 356 12.78 9.59 -10.66
N PHE A 357 12.03 9.98 -11.69
CA PHE A 357 12.43 10.96 -12.71
C PHE A 357 13.78 10.62 -13.40
N ALA A 358 14.21 9.35 -13.34
CA ALA A 358 15.46 8.85 -13.91
C ALA A 358 15.23 8.35 -15.34
N ALA A 359 16.17 8.63 -16.24
CA ALA A 359 16.04 8.24 -17.66
C ALA A 359 16.13 6.73 -17.89
N GLU A 360 16.67 6.01 -16.95
CA GLU A 360 16.90 4.56 -16.97
C GLU A 360 15.69 3.77 -16.43
N GLU A 361 14.78 4.44 -15.71
CA GLU A 361 13.60 3.83 -15.09
C GLU A 361 12.32 4.17 -15.86
N PHE A 362 11.23 3.47 -15.59
CA PHE A 362 10.02 3.58 -16.40
C PHE A 362 8.79 3.78 -15.52
N THR A 363 7.97 4.76 -15.85
CA THR A 363 6.58 4.79 -15.41
C THR A 363 5.82 3.69 -16.14
N ARG A 364 5.61 2.55 -15.48
CA ARG A 364 5.00 1.35 -16.04
C ARG A 364 3.71 0.99 -15.33
N PHE A 365 2.72 0.61 -16.11
CA PHE A 365 1.46 0.06 -15.63
C PHE A 365 1.42 -1.43 -15.90
N ILE A 366 1.21 -2.24 -14.87
CA ILE A 366 1.17 -3.70 -14.96
C ILE A 366 -0.23 -4.17 -14.55
N ALA A 367 -0.87 -4.98 -15.38
CA ALA A 367 -2.15 -5.59 -15.07
C ALA A 367 -2.01 -7.06 -14.72
N LEU A 368 -2.61 -7.45 -13.58
CA LEU A 368 -2.70 -8.83 -13.12
C LEU A 368 -4.16 -9.24 -12.97
N ALA A 369 -4.46 -10.52 -13.13
CA ALA A 369 -5.75 -11.11 -12.75
C ALA A 369 -5.58 -11.97 -11.50
N LEU A 370 -6.52 -11.83 -10.56
CA LEU A 370 -6.60 -12.55 -9.30
C LEU A 370 -7.87 -13.39 -9.27
N ARG A 371 -7.74 -14.72 -9.11
CA ARG A 371 -8.83 -15.68 -9.07
C ARG A 371 -9.00 -16.30 -7.69
#